data_58d71c13ee8b589dc227be592cdd3dcc
#
_entry.id   58d71c13ee8b589dc227be592cdd3dcc
#
_cell.length_a   1.000
_cell.length_b   1.000
_cell.length_c   1.000
_cell.angle_alpha   90.00
_cell.angle_beta   90.00
_cell.angle_gamma   90.00
#
_symmetry.space_group_name_H-M   'P 1'
#
loop_
_entity.id
_entity.type
_entity.pdbx_description
1 polymer ?
#
loop_
_entity_poly.entity_id
_entity_poly.type
_entity_poly.pdbx_seq_one_letter_code
_entity_poly.pdbx_strand_id
1 'polypeptide(L)'
;MQRMTAFVRGNVQGVGFRWWTRSRALELGLAGHATNRADGRVQVVAEGSKEDCEKLLQLLKEEPSTTNRPGHVELVVEQWAEPKGESGFIER
;
A
#
# COMPACT_ATOMS: atom_id res chain seq x y z
N MET A 1 3.46 11.88 -12.44
CA MET A 1 3.09 11.60 -11.04
C MET A 1 1.64 11.16 -10.99
N GLN A 2 1.37 10.16 -10.19
CA GLN A 2 0.04 9.60 -10.01
C GLN A 2 -0.21 9.39 -8.52
N ARG A 3 -1.50 9.29 -8.16
CA ARG A 3 -1.92 8.88 -6.82
C ARG A 3 -2.67 7.56 -6.95
N MET A 4 -2.18 6.53 -6.27
CA MET A 4 -2.85 5.24 -6.19
C MET A 4 -3.46 5.10 -4.80
N THR A 5 -4.72 4.70 -4.73
CA THR A 5 -5.35 4.31 -3.48
C THR A 5 -5.74 2.85 -3.60
N ALA A 6 -5.19 2.01 -2.74
CA ALA A 6 -5.48 0.58 -2.72
C ALA A 6 -6.18 0.22 -1.41
N PHE A 7 -7.29 -0.49 -1.51
CA PHE A 7 -7.99 -1.03 -0.35
C PHE A 7 -7.67 -2.52 -0.27
N VAL A 8 -7.02 -2.94 0.82
CA VAL A 8 -6.54 -4.30 0.99
C VAL A 8 -7.41 -5.00 2.02
N ARG A 9 -8.01 -6.12 1.62
CA ARG A 9 -8.85 -6.96 2.47
C ARG A 9 -8.13 -8.26 2.78
N GLY A 10 -8.31 -8.78 3.99
CA GLY A 10 -7.74 -10.03 4.43
C GLY A 10 -7.32 -9.95 5.89
N ASN A 11 -6.42 -10.83 6.30
CA ASN A 11 -5.82 -10.76 7.63
C ASN A 11 -4.62 -9.82 7.58
N VAL A 12 -4.89 -8.50 7.62
CA VAL A 12 -3.89 -7.46 7.36
C VAL A 12 -3.76 -6.44 8.50
N GLN A 13 -4.65 -6.47 9.49
CA GLN A 13 -4.52 -5.58 10.65
C GLN A 13 -3.89 -6.33 11.83
N GLY A 14 -3.06 -5.64 12.59
CA GLY A 14 -2.42 -6.20 13.79
C GLY A 14 -1.31 -7.21 13.51
N VAL A 15 -0.79 -7.28 12.27
CA VAL A 15 0.22 -8.26 11.88
C VAL A 15 1.50 -7.63 11.31
N GLY A 16 1.61 -6.29 11.36
CA GLY A 16 2.78 -5.57 10.81
C GLY A 16 2.65 -5.22 9.33
N PHE A 17 1.44 -5.34 8.76
CA PHE A 17 1.21 -5.11 7.34
C PHE A 17 1.47 -3.65 6.95
N ARG A 18 1.04 -2.67 7.77
CA ARG A 18 1.27 -1.26 7.49
C ARG A 18 2.76 -0.91 7.52
N TRP A 19 3.51 -1.51 8.44
CA TRP A 19 4.95 -1.33 8.52
C TRP A 19 5.64 -1.90 7.27
N TRP A 20 5.26 -3.09 6.85
CA TRP A 20 5.78 -3.71 5.63
C TRP A 20 5.48 -2.83 4.41
N THR A 21 4.24 -2.33 4.30
CA THR A 21 3.83 -1.45 3.20
C THR A 21 4.67 -0.18 3.18
N ARG A 22 4.86 0.45 4.34
CA ARG A 22 5.70 1.64 4.46
C ARG A 22 7.12 1.37 3.98
N SER A 23 7.70 0.26 4.41
CA SER A 23 9.06 -0.11 4.02
C SER A 23 9.18 -0.29 2.51
N ARG A 24 8.23 -0.98 1.90
CA ARG A 24 8.23 -1.17 0.44
C ARG A 24 8.03 0.16 -0.30
N ALA A 25 7.13 1.00 0.18
CA ALA A 25 6.88 2.30 -0.43
C ALA A 25 8.13 3.19 -0.38
N LEU A 26 8.81 3.22 0.77
CA LEU A 26 10.04 4.02 0.90
C LEU A 26 11.15 3.53 -0.02
N GLU A 27 11.29 2.22 -0.20
CA GLU A 27 12.25 1.65 -1.14
C GLU A 27 11.99 2.11 -2.57
N LEU A 28 10.72 2.32 -2.91
CA LEU A 28 10.31 2.77 -4.24
C LEU A 28 10.28 4.29 -4.37
N GLY A 29 10.63 5.02 -3.30
CA GLY A 29 10.60 6.48 -3.31
C GLY A 29 9.20 7.08 -3.34
N LEU A 30 8.18 6.34 -2.87
CA LEU A 30 6.80 6.79 -2.87
C LEU A 30 6.47 7.56 -1.60
N ALA A 31 5.56 8.52 -1.72
CA ALA A 31 5.00 9.26 -0.58
C ALA A 31 3.55 8.83 -0.37
N GLY A 32 3.07 8.89 0.86
CA GLY A 32 1.70 8.54 1.17
C GLY A 32 1.50 8.01 2.57
N HIS A 33 0.58 7.08 2.73
CA HIS A 33 0.28 6.52 4.04
C HIS A 33 -0.44 5.17 3.94
N ALA A 34 -0.40 4.41 5.03
CA ALA A 34 -1.16 3.18 5.19
C ALA A 34 -2.00 3.31 6.46
N THR A 35 -3.30 3.10 6.36
CA THR A 35 -4.28 3.35 7.42
C THR A 35 -5.14 2.12 7.66
N ASN A 36 -5.27 1.71 8.92
CA ASN A 36 -6.26 0.70 9.29
C ASN A 36 -7.66 1.33 9.22
N ARG A 37 -8.56 0.65 8.52
CA ARG A 37 -9.96 1.08 8.43
C ARG A 37 -10.81 0.34 9.45
N ALA A 38 -11.93 0.95 9.83
CA ALA A 38 -12.85 0.35 10.81
C ALA A 38 -13.46 -0.97 10.33
N ASP A 39 -13.53 -1.16 9.01
CA ASP A 39 -14.10 -2.39 8.43
C ASP A 39 -13.08 -3.52 8.27
N GLY A 40 -11.89 -3.36 8.84
CA GLY A 40 -10.84 -4.39 8.79
C GLY A 40 -9.87 -4.29 7.62
N ARG A 41 -10.15 -3.44 6.65
CA ARG A 41 -9.25 -3.22 5.52
C ARG A 41 -8.08 -2.33 5.91
N VAL A 42 -7.00 -2.41 5.12
CA VAL A 42 -5.93 -1.41 5.14
C VAL A 42 -6.05 -0.58 3.88
N GLN A 43 -6.07 0.73 4.02
CA GLN A 43 -6.05 1.67 2.90
C GLN A 43 -4.63 2.13 2.68
N VAL A 44 -4.11 1.94 1.47
CA VAL A 44 -2.77 2.36 1.08
C VAL A 44 -2.90 3.48 0.07
N VAL A 45 -2.33 4.65 0.38
CA VAL A 45 -2.24 5.76 -0.56
C VAL A 45 -0.78 5.95 -0.91
N ALA A 46 -0.47 5.98 -2.19
CA ALA A 46 0.90 6.14 -2.68
C ALA A 46 0.94 7.12 -3.84
N GLU A 47 1.85 8.07 -3.77
CA GLU A 47 2.09 9.06 -4.82
C GLU A 47 3.51 8.94 -5.30
N GLY A 48 3.69 8.98 -6.62
CA GLY A 48 4.97 8.90 -7.27
C GLY A 48 4.78 8.63 -8.75
N SER A 49 5.81 8.10 -9.42
CA SER A 49 5.63 7.70 -10.81
C SER A 49 4.60 6.59 -10.89
N LYS A 50 3.88 6.53 -12.01
CA LYS A 50 2.90 5.44 -12.21
C LYS A 50 3.59 4.08 -12.13
N GLU A 51 4.78 3.98 -12.70
CA GLU A 51 5.56 2.74 -12.66
C GLU A 51 5.85 2.27 -11.24
N ASP A 52 6.28 3.19 -10.36
CA ASP A 52 6.59 2.83 -8.98
C ASP A 52 5.33 2.51 -8.18
N CYS A 53 4.25 3.23 -8.42
CA CYS A 53 2.95 2.91 -7.81
C CYS A 53 2.48 1.51 -8.25
N GLU A 54 2.66 1.17 -9.52
CA GLU A 54 2.30 -0.16 -10.04
C GLU A 54 3.16 -1.25 -9.41
N LYS A 55 4.44 -0.98 -9.16
CA LYS A 55 5.32 -1.93 -8.45
C LYS A 55 4.82 -2.20 -7.03
N LEU A 56 4.44 -1.15 -6.31
CA LEU A 56 3.87 -1.33 -4.97
C LEU A 56 2.57 -2.13 -5.04
N LEU A 57 1.70 -1.81 -5.99
CA LEU A 57 0.44 -2.53 -6.18
C LEU A 57 0.69 -4.01 -6.44
N GLN A 58 1.68 -4.33 -7.27
CA GLN A 58 2.06 -5.71 -7.55
C GLN A 58 2.50 -6.43 -6.27
N LEU A 59 3.32 -5.77 -5.43
CA LEU A 59 3.75 -6.35 -4.16
C LEU A 59 2.58 -6.61 -3.21
N LEU A 60 1.58 -5.74 -3.24
CA LEU A 60 0.37 -5.92 -2.44
C LEU A 60 -0.46 -7.12 -2.92
N LYS A 61 -0.45 -7.38 -4.22
CA LYS A 61 -1.31 -8.41 -4.84
C LYS A 61 -0.64 -9.77 -4.97
N GLU A 62 0.71 -9.84 -5.03
CA GLU A 62 1.37 -11.08 -5.39
C GLU A 62 1.09 -12.21 -4.39
N GLU A 63 0.97 -13.42 -4.93
CA GLU A 63 0.73 -14.62 -4.15
C GLU A 63 1.52 -15.77 -4.77
N PRO A 64 2.51 -16.34 -4.07
CA PRO A 64 2.98 -15.93 -2.74
C PRO A 64 3.80 -14.65 -2.79
N SER A 65 3.96 -13.99 -1.63
CA SER A 65 4.77 -12.80 -1.52
C SER A 65 6.27 -13.13 -1.71
N THR A 66 6.96 -12.27 -2.47
CA THR A 66 8.41 -12.37 -2.65
C THR A 66 9.18 -11.51 -1.64
N THR A 67 8.48 -10.77 -0.77
CA THR A 67 9.07 -9.82 0.17
C THR A 67 8.64 -10.06 1.61
N ASN A 68 8.24 -11.29 1.93
CA ASN A 68 7.79 -11.67 3.29
C ASN A 68 6.66 -10.78 3.79
N ARG A 69 5.66 -10.51 2.94
CA ARG A 69 4.49 -9.72 3.34
C ARG A 69 3.76 -10.41 4.48
N PRO A 70 3.57 -9.74 5.64
CA PRO A 70 2.88 -10.36 6.77
C PRO A 70 1.38 -10.44 6.52
N GLY A 71 0.74 -11.40 7.19
CA GLY A 71 -0.69 -11.62 7.08
C GLY A 71 -1.09 -12.32 5.79
N HIS A 72 -2.36 -12.22 5.45
CA HIS A 72 -2.93 -12.85 4.27
C HIS A 72 -3.81 -11.85 3.52
N VAL A 73 -3.51 -11.64 2.25
CA VAL A 73 -4.27 -10.73 1.39
C VAL A 73 -5.27 -11.54 0.57
N GLU A 74 -6.56 -11.19 0.68
CA GLU A 74 -7.62 -11.84 -0.07
C GLU A 74 -8.00 -11.07 -1.32
N LEU A 75 -8.00 -9.73 -1.22
CA LEU A 75 -8.45 -8.88 -2.32
C LEU A 75 -7.81 -7.51 -2.20
N VAL A 76 -7.38 -6.96 -3.34
CA VAL A 76 -6.90 -5.59 -3.44
C VAL A 76 -7.73 -4.89 -4.52
N VAL A 77 -8.32 -3.75 -4.17
CA VAL A 77 -9.04 -2.91 -5.12
C VAL A 77 -8.33 -1.57 -5.17
N GLU A 78 -7.94 -1.12 -6.36
CA GLU A 78 -7.18 0.12 -6.53
C GLU A 78 -7.96 1.16 -7.33
N GLN A 79 -7.63 2.42 -7.06
CA GLN A 79 -8.12 3.58 -7.77
C GLN A 79 -6.94 4.49 -8.10
N TRP A 80 -7.02 5.19 -9.21
CA TRP A 80 -5.97 6.11 -9.67
C TRP A 80 -6.52 7.51 -9.74
N ALA A 81 -5.70 8.50 -9.37
CA ALA A 81 -6.10 9.90 -9.34
C ALA A 81 -4.88 10.80 -9.48
N GLU A 82 -5.12 12.11 -9.54
CA GLU A 82 -4.06 13.11 -9.51
C GLU A 82 -3.43 13.20 -8.12
N PRO A 83 -2.12 13.47 -8.03
CA PRO A 83 -1.46 13.64 -6.75
C PRO A 83 -2.03 14.82 -5.97
N LYS A 84 -2.00 14.71 -4.65
CA LYS A 84 -2.43 15.76 -3.73
C LYS A 84 -1.28 16.39 -2.96
N GLY A 85 -0.05 15.94 -3.18
CA GLY A 85 1.14 16.48 -2.53
C GLY A 85 1.48 15.80 -1.21
N GLU A 86 1.37 14.48 -1.17
CA GLU A 86 1.82 13.69 0.00
C GLU A 86 3.32 13.88 0.22
N SER A 87 3.75 13.84 1.48
CA SER A 87 5.15 13.99 1.86
C SER A 87 5.50 12.88 2.86
N GLY A 88 6.60 12.16 2.59
CA GLY A 88 6.98 11.01 3.39
C GLY A 88 5.99 9.85 3.25
N PHE A 89 6.22 8.78 3.97
CA PHE A 89 5.26 7.66 4.03
C PHE A 89 5.07 7.30 5.50
N ILE A 90 3.83 7.34 5.96
CA ILE A 90 3.50 7.16 7.37
C ILE A 90 2.47 6.05 7.57
N GLU A 91 2.51 5.43 8.74
CA GLU A 91 1.46 4.53 9.22
C GLU A 91 0.43 5.35 9.98
N ARG A 92 -0.82 5.10 9.74
CA ARG A 92 -1.93 5.78 10.43
C ARG A 92 -2.82 4.80 11.15
#